data_6b2d95fbc8bb6f6a29466eee3b58c510
#
_entry.id   6b2d95fbc8bb6f6a29466eee3b58c510
#
_cell.length_a   1.000
_cell.length_b   1.000
_cell.length_c   1.000
_cell.angle_alpha   90.00
_cell.angle_beta   90.00
_cell.angle_gamma   90.00
#
_symmetry.space_group_name_H-M   'P 1'
#
loop_
_entity.id
_entity.type
_entity.pdbx_description
1 polymer ?
#
loop_
_entity_poly.entity_id
_entity_poly.type
_entity_poly.pdbx_seq_one_letter_code
_entity_poly.pdbx_strand_id
1 'polypeptide(L)'
;PDVRDGLKPVHRRILYAMYEDNLTSDKPFKKSATCVGDVLGRYHPHGDASVYDALVRLAQDFSMRYTLVDGHGNFGSVDGDPPAAYRYTEARLSKISNEMLRDIEKDTVDWDPNFDESRKEPRVLPCRFPNLLVNGSSGIAVGMATNIPPHNLREVIGACICVLDDPNATLSDLMEHVKGPDFPTKGIIMGRSGIRAAYATGRGRLMVRARHEFEEFGNGRTRIIFTELPYQVNKRMLIKAIADQVEDKRIEGISDIRDESDRNGMRMVIELKRDANPQVVLNRLFAQTQLQTTFAINMLCLLYTSDAA
;
A
#
# COMPACT_ATOMS: atom_id res chain seq x y z
N PRO A 1 -0.64 9.52 10.61
CA PRO A 1 0.81 9.25 10.63
C PRO A 1 1.62 10.48 10.97
N ASP A 2 2.81 10.29 11.55
CA ASP A 2 3.78 11.36 11.75
C ASP A 2 4.48 11.66 10.42
N VAL A 3 4.70 12.94 10.11
CA VAL A 3 5.30 13.35 8.84
C VAL A 3 6.75 12.87 8.69
N ARG A 4 7.47 12.71 9.80
CA ARG A 4 8.92 12.42 9.80
C ARG A 4 9.24 10.97 9.45
N ASP A 5 8.42 10.00 9.90
CA ASP A 5 8.64 8.57 9.65
C ASP A 5 7.49 7.88 8.91
N GLY A 6 6.37 8.57 8.70
CA GLY A 6 5.21 8.05 7.97
C GLY A 6 4.46 6.94 8.70
N LEU A 7 4.65 6.77 9.99
CA LEU A 7 4.10 5.66 10.76
C LEU A 7 2.98 6.10 11.71
N LYS A 8 2.05 5.20 11.92
CA LYS A 8 1.12 5.24 13.06
C LYS A 8 1.80 4.60 14.28
N PRO A 9 1.33 4.91 15.51
CA PRO A 9 1.95 4.38 16.72
C PRO A 9 2.13 2.85 16.73
N VAL A 10 1.13 2.08 16.32
CA VAL A 10 1.22 0.61 16.31
C VAL A 10 2.34 0.10 15.38
N HIS A 11 2.48 0.67 14.20
CA HIS A 11 3.52 0.28 13.24
C HIS A 11 4.93 0.62 13.76
N ARG A 12 5.09 1.80 14.36
CA ARG A 12 6.36 2.22 14.96
C ARG A 12 6.76 1.29 16.10
N ARG A 13 5.81 0.92 16.95
CA ARG A 13 6.03 -0.01 18.07
C ARG A 13 6.41 -1.41 17.61
N ILE A 14 5.78 -1.90 16.52
CA ILE A 14 6.14 -3.19 15.90
C ILE A 14 7.59 -3.16 15.41
N LEU A 15 7.96 -2.16 14.62
CA LEU A 15 9.32 -2.08 14.06
C LEU A 15 10.37 -1.91 15.15
N TYR A 16 10.08 -1.10 16.17
CA TYR A 16 11.01 -0.89 17.28
C TYR A 16 11.19 -2.15 18.13
N ALA A 17 10.11 -2.85 18.49
CA ALA A 17 10.19 -4.11 19.25
C ALA A 17 10.98 -5.18 18.48
N MET A 18 10.76 -5.29 17.18
CA MET A 18 11.52 -6.23 16.34
C MET A 18 13.01 -5.85 16.27
N TYR A 19 13.33 -4.57 16.27
CA TYR A 19 14.71 -4.09 16.33
C TYR A 19 15.36 -4.42 17.68
N GLU A 20 14.67 -4.20 18.81
CA GLU A 20 15.15 -4.56 20.15
C GLU A 20 15.44 -6.06 20.26
N ASP A 21 14.66 -6.89 19.60
CA ASP A 21 14.87 -8.34 19.56
C ASP A 21 15.95 -8.77 18.55
N ASN A 22 16.66 -7.81 17.97
CA ASN A 22 17.71 -8.04 16.96
C ASN A 22 17.21 -8.84 15.75
N LEU A 23 15.98 -8.58 15.34
CA LEU A 23 15.27 -9.32 14.29
C LEU A 23 15.46 -8.67 12.92
N THR A 24 16.70 -8.37 12.57
CA THR A 24 17.06 -7.74 11.29
C THR A 24 16.99 -8.72 10.12
N SER A 25 17.08 -8.20 8.90
CA SER A 25 16.88 -8.98 7.66
C SER A 25 17.91 -10.08 7.43
N ASP A 26 19.06 -10.01 8.10
CA ASP A 26 20.17 -10.99 8.05
C ASP A 26 20.04 -12.09 9.11
N LYS A 27 19.04 -12.01 9.98
CA LYS A 27 18.80 -12.99 11.06
C LYS A 27 17.70 -13.98 10.66
N PRO A 28 17.64 -15.14 11.35
CA PRO A 28 16.53 -16.08 11.18
C PRO A 28 15.18 -15.44 11.49
N PHE A 29 14.13 -15.90 10.84
CA PHE A 29 12.75 -15.53 11.17
C PHE A 29 12.38 -15.95 12.60
N LYS A 30 11.49 -15.18 13.20
CA LYS A 30 10.89 -15.47 14.50
C LYS A 30 9.38 -15.63 14.35
N LYS A 31 8.77 -16.45 15.18
CA LYS A 31 7.30 -16.59 15.15
C LYS A 31 6.60 -15.27 15.30
N SER A 32 5.61 -14.99 14.45
CA SER A 32 4.80 -13.77 14.55
C SER A 32 4.14 -13.66 15.93
N ALA A 33 3.76 -14.77 16.54
CA ALA A 33 3.22 -14.82 17.90
C ALA A 33 4.16 -14.16 18.92
N THR A 34 5.47 -14.39 18.80
CA THR A 34 6.46 -13.77 19.68
C THR A 34 6.54 -12.26 19.42
N CYS A 35 6.60 -11.84 18.16
CA CYS A 35 6.64 -10.43 17.80
C CYS A 35 5.40 -9.68 18.34
N VAL A 36 4.22 -10.25 18.16
CA VAL A 36 2.95 -9.68 18.67
C VAL A 36 2.96 -9.59 20.19
N GLY A 37 3.37 -10.67 20.86
CA GLY A 37 3.46 -10.73 22.32
C GLY A 37 4.40 -9.67 22.90
N ASP A 38 5.56 -9.49 22.30
CA ASP A 38 6.54 -8.48 22.71
C ASP A 38 5.99 -7.05 22.57
N VAL A 39 5.31 -6.76 21.47
CA VAL A 39 4.67 -5.45 21.25
C VAL A 39 3.58 -5.19 22.28
N LEU A 40 2.71 -6.17 22.52
CA LEU A 40 1.65 -6.08 23.52
C LEU A 40 2.19 -5.86 24.93
N GLY A 41 3.16 -6.67 25.31
CA GLY A 41 3.72 -6.63 26.65
C GLY A 41 4.54 -5.38 26.95
N ARG A 42 5.20 -4.81 25.94
CA ARG A 42 6.13 -3.69 26.12
C ARG A 42 5.53 -2.32 25.81
N TYR A 43 4.70 -2.18 24.75
CA TYR A 43 4.38 -0.87 24.19
C TYR A 43 2.91 -0.63 23.86
N HIS A 44 2.14 -1.66 23.52
CA HIS A 44 0.82 -1.49 22.93
C HIS A 44 -0.24 -2.34 23.63
N PRO A 45 -0.81 -1.87 24.78
CA PRO A 45 -1.73 -2.65 25.60
C PRO A 45 -3.16 -2.67 25.01
N HIS A 46 -3.28 -3.19 23.79
CA HIS A 46 -4.54 -3.34 23.05
C HIS A 46 -4.71 -4.80 22.61
N GLY A 47 -5.72 -5.10 21.81
CA GLY A 47 -5.94 -6.48 21.35
C GLY A 47 -4.85 -7.03 20.45
N ASP A 48 -4.51 -8.30 20.59
CA ASP A 48 -3.50 -9.00 19.79
C ASP A 48 -3.85 -9.03 18.30
N ALA A 49 -5.13 -9.16 17.97
CA ALA A 49 -5.60 -9.15 16.60
C ALA A 49 -5.22 -7.85 15.88
N SER A 50 -5.38 -6.69 16.52
CA SER A 50 -5.04 -5.40 15.92
C SER A 50 -3.54 -5.25 15.66
N VAL A 51 -2.70 -5.77 16.55
CA VAL A 51 -1.25 -5.77 16.39
C VAL A 51 -0.83 -6.71 15.25
N TYR A 52 -1.41 -7.90 15.21
CA TYR A 52 -1.11 -8.86 14.15
C TYR A 52 -1.55 -8.34 12.77
N ASP A 53 -2.74 -7.76 12.67
CA ASP A 53 -3.23 -7.17 11.41
C ASP A 53 -2.28 -6.07 10.91
N ALA A 54 -1.77 -5.24 11.82
CA ALA A 54 -0.79 -4.22 11.48
C ALA A 54 0.55 -4.84 11.01
N LEU A 55 1.04 -5.86 11.70
CA LEU A 55 2.25 -6.60 11.31
C LEU A 55 2.09 -7.22 9.92
N VAL A 56 0.96 -7.87 9.68
CA VAL A 56 0.63 -8.51 8.40
C VAL A 56 0.65 -7.49 7.27
N ARG A 57 0.00 -6.34 7.45
CA ARG A 57 -0.03 -5.29 6.43
C ARG A 57 1.37 -4.81 6.05
N LEU A 58 2.27 -4.68 7.02
CA LEU A 58 3.67 -4.27 6.76
C LEU A 58 4.45 -5.27 5.91
N ALA A 59 4.00 -6.53 5.86
CA ALA A 59 4.61 -7.60 5.09
C ALA A 59 3.93 -7.88 3.74
N GLN A 60 2.78 -7.28 3.48
CA GLN A 60 2.03 -7.52 2.24
C GLN A 60 2.56 -6.66 1.09
N ASP A 61 3.09 -7.30 0.06
CA ASP A 61 3.63 -6.64 -1.13
C ASP A 61 2.57 -6.00 -2.03
N PHE A 62 1.30 -6.38 -1.85
CA PHE A 62 0.15 -5.75 -2.53
C PHE A 62 -0.47 -4.59 -1.72
N SER A 63 -0.06 -4.40 -0.47
CA SER A 63 -0.49 -3.30 0.41
C SER A 63 0.57 -2.21 0.54
N MET A 64 1.83 -2.59 0.60
CA MET A 64 2.98 -1.71 0.79
C MET A 64 3.82 -1.66 -0.48
N ARG A 65 4.13 -0.46 -0.95
CA ARG A 65 5.03 -0.30 -2.12
C ARG A 65 6.42 -0.84 -1.82
N TYR A 66 6.90 -0.63 -0.60
CA TYR A 66 8.13 -1.21 -0.05
C TYR A 66 7.80 -1.82 1.31
N THR A 67 7.77 -3.14 1.40
CA THR A 67 7.42 -3.82 2.64
C THR A 67 8.44 -3.52 3.74
N LEU A 68 7.96 -3.28 4.95
CA LEU A 68 8.80 -2.99 6.11
C LEU A 68 9.06 -4.23 6.96
N VAL A 69 8.27 -5.26 6.78
CA VAL A 69 8.43 -6.57 7.40
C VAL A 69 8.62 -7.62 6.31
N ASP A 70 9.55 -8.51 6.53
CA ASP A 70 9.77 -9.70 5.71
C ASP A 70 9.03 -10.86 6.37
N GLY A 71 7.99 -11.35 5.71
CA GLY A 71 7.11 -12.41 6.21
C GLY A 71 7.40 -13.76 5.58
N HIS A 72 7.27 -14.82 6.38
CA HIS A 72 7.39 -16.19 5.93
C HIS A 72 6.14 -16.98 6.31
N GLY A 73 5.46 -17.54 5.31
CA GLY A 73 4.18 -18.21 5.44
C GLY A 73 3.05 -17.48 4.71
N ASN A 74 1.81 -17.73 5.08
CA ASN A 74 0.64 -17.12 4.48
C ASN A 74 0.29 -15.79 5.16
N PHE A 75 0.57 -14.68 4.49
CA PHE A 75 0.23 -13.32 4.94
C PHE A 75 -0.98 -12.72 4.20
N GLY A 76 -1.84 -13.58 3.65
CA GLY A 76 -3.00 -13.14 2.88
C GLY A 76 -2.72 -12.99 1.40
N SER A 77 -3.72 -12.59 0.64
CA SER A 77 -3.64 -12.41 -0.81
C SER A 77 -4.50 -11.26 -1.31
N VAL A 78 -4.28 -10.88 -2.56
CA VAL A 78 -5.09 -9.89 -3.27
C VAL A 78 -6.55 -10.36 -3.50
N ASP A 79 -6.83 -11.64 -3.27
CA ASP A 79 -8.17 -12.22 -3.28
C ASP A 79 -8.94 -12.03 -1.97
N GLY A 80 -8.32 -11.35 -1.00
CA GLY A 80 -8.92 -11.17 0.31
C GLY A 80 -8.80 -12.39 1.22
N ASP A 81 -7.96 -13.37 0.87
CA ASP A 81 -7.68 -14.47 1.76
C ASP A 81 -7.04 -13.93 3.05
N PRO A 82 -7.53 -14.35 4.22
CA PRO A 82 -6.93 -13.93 5.48
C PRO A 82 -5.55 -14.54 5.65
N PRO A 83 -4.66 -13.90 6.43
CA PRO A 83 -3.40 -14.52 6.82
C PRO A 83 -3.66 -15.75 7.67
N ALA A 84 -2.70 -16.67 7.70
CA ALA A 84 -2.70 -17.74 8.70
C ALA A 84 -2.58 -17.14 10.10
N ALA A 85 -3.04 -17.86 11.12
CA ALA A 85 -2.92 -17.41 12.50
C ALA A 85 -1.43 -17.16 12.87
N TYR A 86 -1.20 -16.18 13.75
CA TYR A 86 0.16 -15.71 14.08
C TYR A 86 1.08 -16.80 14.67
N ARG A 87 0.53 -17.90 15.16
CA ARG A 87 1.32 -19.07 15.62
C ARG A 87 1.97 -19.85 14.47
N TYR A 88 1.48 -19.67 13.24
CA TYR A 88 2.00 -20.40 12.06
C TYR A 88 2.93 -19.55 11.19
N THR A 89 2.80 -18.24 11.22
CA THR A 89 3.63 -17.33 10.42
C THR A 89 4.88 -16.91 11.16
N GLU A 90 5.89 -16.48 10.38
CA GLU A 90 7.15 -15.99 10.89
C GLU A 90 7.47 -14.63 10.27
N ALA A 91 8.23 -13.82 10.98
CA ALA A 91 8.55 -12.47 10.53
C ALA A 91 9.97 -12.04 10.96
N ARG A 92 10.50 -11.10 10.23
CA ARG A 92 11.69 -10.32 10.56
C ARG A 92 11.58 -8.95 9.88
N LEU A 93 12.45 -8.02 10.25
CA LEU A 93 12.52 -6.74 9.56
C LEU A 93 12.98 -6.93 8.11
N SER A 94 12.39 -6.19 7.19
CA SER A 94 12.88 -6.14 5.82
C SER A 94 14.17 -5.33 5.75
N LYS A 95 14.90 -5.48 4.64
CA LYS A 95 16.17 -4.78 4.45
C LYS A 95 16.03 -3.26 4.50
N ILE A 96 14.96 -2.69 3.93
CA ILE A 96 14.74 -1.24 3.93
C ILE A 96 14.43 -0.69 5.33
N SER A 97 13.84 -1.49 6.22
CA SER A 97 13.55 -1.08 7.60
C SER A 97 14.81 -0.77 8.41
N ASN A 98 15.95 -1.33 8.03
CA ASN A 98 17.22 -0.96 8.65
C ASN A 98 17.53 0.54 8.50
N GLU A 99 17.10 1.16 7.40
CA GLU A 99 17.28 2.58 7.16
C GLU A 99 16.33 3.48 7.98
N MET A 100 15.27 2.89 8.53
CA MET A 100 14.38 3.58 9.47
C MET A 100 14.92 3.58 10.89
N LEU A 101 15.73 2.59 11.25
CA LEU A 101 16.14 2.31 12.63
C LEU A 101 17.64 2.51 12.88
N ARG A 102 18.43 2.66 11.83
CA ARG A 102 19.90 2.62 11.86
C ARG A 102 20.56 3.55 12.87
N ASP A 103 20.01 4.73 13.06
CA ASP A 103 20.62 5.74 13.95
C ASP A 103 19.85 5.93 15.25
N ILE A 104 18.97 5.00 15.62
CA ILE A 104 18.07 5.16 16.77
C ILE A 104 18.82 5.25 18.10
N GLU A 105 20.01 4.66 18.20
CA GLU A 105 20.86 4.68 19.41
C GLU A 105 21.81 5.88 19.47
N LYS A 106 21.73 6.81 18.49
CA LYS A 106 22.64 7.95 18.36
C LYS A 106 22.04 9.27 18.84
N ASP A 107 21.08 9.22 19.74
CA ASP A 107 20.38 10.41 20.25
C ASP A 107 19.76 11.28 19.13
N THR A 108 19.13 10.62 18.18
CA THR A 108 18.55 11.25 16.99
C THR A 108 17.05 11.53 17.11
N VAL A 109 16.39 10.98 18.11
CA VAL A 109 14.94 11.11 18.32
C VAL A 109 14.61 11.27 19.80
N ASP A 110 13.44 11.85 20.07
CA ASP A 110 12.92 11.95 21.42
C ASP A 110 12.28 10.63 21.86
N TRP A 111 12.28 10.40 23.17
CA TRP A 111 11.78 9.20 23.80
C TRP A 111 10.69 9.54 24.82
N ASP A 112 9.63 8.75 24.82
CA ASP A 112 8.58 8.81 25.83
C ASP A 112 8.59 7.56 26.70
N PRO A 113 8.10 7.61 27.94
CA PRO A 113 7.82 6.40 28.70
C PRO A 113 6.71 5.60 28.00
N ASN A 114 6.82 4.26 28.08
CA ASN A 114 5.72 3.40 27.65
C ASN A 114 4.52 3.47 28.63
N PHE A 115 3.45 2.71 28.37
CA PHE A 115 2.19 2.80 29.11
C PHE A 115 2.30 2.53 30.63
N ASP A 116 3.27 1.73 31.08
CA ASP A 116 3.50 1.39 32.50
C ASP A 116 4.80 1.99 33.07
N GLU A 117 5.44 2.88 32.32
CA GLU A 117 6.67 3.56 32.67
C GLU A 117 7.89 2.62 32.92
N SER A 118 7.76 1.33 32.57
CA SER A 118 8.83 0.34 32.74
C SER A 118 9.92 0.46 31.66
N ARG A 119 9.60 1.06 30.52
CA ARG A 119 10.47 1.22 29.35
C ARG A 119 10.28 2.58 28.70
N LYS A 120 11.15 2.89 27.76
CA LYS A 120 10.99 4.04 26.87
C LYS A 120 10.72 3.56 25.44
N GLU A 121 9.92 4.30 24.73
CA GLU A 121 9.67 4.09 23.30
C GLU A 121 10.01 5.35 22.50
N PRO A 122 10.47 5.22 21.24
CA PRO A 122 10.78 6.39 20.43
C PRO A 122 9.48 7.09 20.00
N ARG A 123 9.47 8.42 20.07
CA ARG A 123 8.37 9.25 19.56
C ARG A 123 8.23 9.13 18.06
N VAL A 124 9.36 8.98 17.38
CA VAL A 124 9.48 8.86 15.93
C VAL A 124 10.71 8.02 15.63
N LEU A 125 10.73 7.34 14.49
CA LEU A 125 11.95 6.66 14.03
C LEU A 125 12.85 7.61 13.24
N PRO A 126 14.19 7.47 13.32
CA PRO A 126 15.15 8.31 12.59
C PRO A 126 15.24 7.87 11.12
N CYS A 127 14.13 7.89 10.44
CA CYS A 127 14.00 7.37 9.09
C CYS A 127 14.88 8.13 8.09
N ARG A 128 15.74 7.42 7.36
CA ARG A 128 16.66 8.00 6.38
C ARG A 128 16.07 8.15 4.97
N PHE A 129 14.82 7.78 4.79
CA PHE A 129 14.11 7.96 3.53
C PHE A 129 12.69 8.46 3.80
N PRO A 130 12.04 9.12 2.84
CA PRO A 130 10.72 9.74 3.05
C PRO A 130 9.59 8.71 3.03
N ASN A 131 9.48 7.89 4.08
CA ASN A 131 8.54 6.76 4.14
C ASN A 131 7.09 7.19 3.99
N LEU A 132 6.69 8.36 4.47
CA LEU A 132 5.32 8.84 4.35
C LEU A 132 4.86 8.88 2.88
N LEU A 133 5.68 9.39 1.99
CA LEU A 133 5.39 9.45 0.55
C LEU A 133 5.64 8.13 -0.15
N VAL A 134 6.67 7.40 0.26
CA VAL A 134 7.08 6.16 -0.40
C VAL A 134 6.06 5.06 -0.20
N ASN A 135 5.56 4.87 1.02
CA ASN A 135 4.55 3.86 1.33
C ASN A 135 3.13 4.42 1.44
N GLY A 136 2.99 5.73 1.53
CA GLY A 136 1.70 6.34 1.76
C GLY A 136 1.13 6.02 3.14
N SER A 137 -0.09 6.45 3.37
CA SER A 137 -0.84 6.13 4.58
C SER A 137 -2.33 6.38 4.35
N SER A 138 -3.17 5.60 5.00
CA SER A 138 -4.61 5.84 5.02
C SER A 138 -5.14 5.68 6.45
N GLY A 139 -6.14 6.47 6.80
CA GLY A 139 -6.74 6.37 8.11
C GLY A 139 -7.82 7.41 8.35
N ILE A 140 -8.73 7.06 9.25
CA ILE A 140 -9.84 7.90 9.64
C ILE A 140 -9.70 8.20 11.14
N ALA A 141 -9.74 9.48 11.48
CA ALA A 141 -9.81 9.95 12.86
C ALA A 141 -11.05 10.84 13.04
N VAL A 142 -11.35 11.21 14.27
CA VAL A 142 -12.47 12.11 14.54
C VAL A 142 -12.21 13.47 13.88
N GLY A 143 -13.09 13.84 12.97
CA GLY A 143 -13.03 15.13 12.28
C GLY A 143 -12.00 15.24 11.16
N MET A 144 -11.21 14.19 10.88
CA MET A 144 -10.20 14.23 9.83
C MET A 144 -9.92 12.84 9.25
N ALA A 145 -9.50 12.81 7.98
CA ALA A 145 -9.06 11.59 7.32
C ALA A 145 -7.79 11.87 6.51
N THR A 146 -6.94 10.87 6.40
CA THR A 146 -5.77 10.92 5.53
C THR A 146 -5.85 9.82 4.49
N ASN A 147 -5.39 10.13 3.29
CA ASN A 147 -5.26 9.14 2.21
C ASN A 147 -4.11 9.56 1.28
N ILE A 148 -2.92 9.15 1.66
CA ILE A 148 -1.67 9.48 0.97
C ILE A 148 -1.27 8.27 0.13
N PRO A 149 -1.16 8.41 -1.21
CA PRO A 149 -0.76 7.30 -2.07
C PRO A 149 0.73 7.00 -1.93
N PRO A 150 1.14 5.75 -2.19
CA PRO A 150 2.56 5.39 -2.26
C PRO A 150 3.23 5.97 -3.51
N HIS A 151 4.56 6.07 -3.47
CA HIS A 151 5.39 6.63 -4.55
C HIS A 151 6.65 5.82 -4.77
N ASN A 152 7.28 6.02 -5.91
CA ASN A 152 8.57 5.42 -6.23
C ASN A 152 9.69 6.07 -5.39
N LEU A 153 10.49 5.26 -4.72
CA LEU A 153 11.55 5.71 -3.82
C LEU A 153 12.58 6.62 -4.53
N ARG A 154 13.02 6.22 -5.72
CA ARG A 154 14.02 6.99 -6.50
C ARG A 154 13.46 8.35 -6.91
N GLU A 155 12.21 8.40 -7.35
CA GLU A 155 11.54 9.65 -7.72
C GLU A 155 11.44 10.60 -6.53
N VAL A 156 10.99 10.11 -5.38
CA VAL A 156 10.85 10.94 -4.18
C VAL A 156 12.21 11.42 -3.65
N ILE A 157 13.23 10.57 -3.66
CA ILE A 157 14.59 10.97 -3.29
C ILE A 157 15.10 12.05 -4.25
N GLY A 158 14.85 11.92 -5.55
CA GLY A 158 15.19 12.96 -6.53
C GLY A 158 14.56 14.31 -6.22
N ALA A 159 13.29 14.30 -5.84
CA ALA A 159 12.60 15.52 -5.40
C ALA A 159 13.18 16.09 -4.09
N CYS A 160 13.52 15.24 -3.13
CA CYS A 160 14.20 15.67 -1.89
C CYS A 160 15.54 16.36 -2.19
N ILE A 161 16.35 15.79 -3.06
CA ILE A 161 17.63 16.39 -3.48
C ILE A 161 17.37 17.74 -4.16
N CYS A 162 16.37 17.82 -5.03
CA CYS A 162 15.98 19.07 -5.69
C CYS A 162 15.65 20.19 -4.69
N VAL A 163 14.90 19.88 -3.63
CA VAL A 163 14.57 20.85 -2.57
C VAL A 163 15.80 21.23 -1.74
N LEU A 164 16.70 20.29 -1.48
CA LEU A 164 17.94 20.56 -0.75
C LEU A 164 18.87 21.48 -1.55
N ASP A 165 18.97 21.28 -2.84
CA ASP A 165 19.78 22.10 -3.74
C ASP A 165 19.15 23.49 -4.01
N ASP A 166 17.84 23.56 -4.07
CA ASP A 166 17.08 24.80 -4.26
C ASP A 166 15.82 24.80 -3.36
N PRO A 167 15.89 25.44 -2.17
CA PRO A 167 14.74 25.57 -1.27
C PRO A 167 13.53 26.31 -1.88
N ASN A 168 13.73 27.03 -2.96
CA ASN A 168 12.67 27.75 -3.69
C ASN A 168 12.15 26.96 -4.90
N ALA A 169 12.48 25.68 -5.04
CA ALA A 169 12.02 24.81 -6.11
C ALA A 169 10.48 24.87 -6.21
N THR A 170 9.99 25.04 -7.43
CA THR A 170 8.55 25.08 -7.70
C THR A 170 7.94 23.69 -7.77
N LEU A 171 6.61 23.60 -7.72
CA LEU A 171 5.90 22.35 -7.96
C LEU A 171 6.30 21.71 -9.29
N SER A 172 6.46 22.51 -10.34
CA SER A 172 6.88 22.01 -11.65
C SER A 172 8.29 21.40 -11.61
N ASP A 173 9.21 21.99 -10.87
CA ASP A 173 10.57 21.45 -10.68
C ASP A 173 10.52 20.10 -9.96
N LEU A 174 9.70 19.97 -8.90
CA LEU A 174 9.55 18.73 -8.15
C LEU A 174 8.88 17.64 -9.00
N MET A 175 7.92 17.99 -9.84
CA MET A 175 7.24 17.05 -10.73
C MET A 175 8.09 16.58 -11.92
N GLU A 176 9.25 17.18 -12.17
CA GLU A 176 10.27 16.59 -13.06
C GLU A 176 10.84 15.28 -12.48
N HIS A 177 10.86 15.15 -11.17
CA HIS A 177 11.32 13.96 -10.44
C HIS A 177 10.17 13.02 -10.08
N VAL A 178 9.10 13.54 -9.48
CA VAL A 178 7.93 12.75 -9.06
C VAL A 178 6.82 12.91 -10.10
N LYS A 179 6.62 11.88 -10.90
CA LYS A 179 5.63 11.90 -11.99
C LYS A 179 4.20 11.65 -11.51
N GLY A 180 4.05 10.97 -10.40
CA GLY A 180 2.77 10.61 -9.80
C GLY A 180 2.92 9.46 -8.80
N PRO A 181 1.82 9.03 -8.18
CA PRO A 181 1.79 7.86 -7.33
C PRO A 181 2.28 6.61 -8.04
N ASP A 182 2.83 5.67 -7.26
CA ASP A 182 3.34 4.38 -7.73
C ASP A 182 2.77 3.27 -6.84
N PHE A 183 1.66 2.70 -7.27
CA PHE A 183 0.95 1.68 -6.49
C PHE A 183 1.66 0.31 -6.56
N PRO A 184 1.68 -0.44 -5.45
CA PRO A 184 2.29 -1.79 -5.45
C PRO A 184 1.60 -2.77 -6.40
N THR A 185 0.31 -2.58 -6.65
CA THR A 185 -0.49 -3.37 -7.60
C THR A 185 -0.46 -2.81 -9.02
N LYS A 186 0.30 -1.74 -9.24
CA LYS A 186 0.46 -1.09 -10.55
C LYS A 186 -0.85 -0.47 -11.06
N GLY A 187 -1.31 -0.83 -12.26
CA GLY A 187 -2.44 -0.17 -12.91
C GLY A 187 -2.04 1.11 -13.66
N ILE A 188 -3.01 1.82 -14.17
CA ILE A 188 -2.79 3.03 -14.98
C ILE A 188 -3.58 4.19 -14.39
N ILE A 189 -2.90 5.29 -14.08
CA ILE A 189 -3.55 6.54 -13.70
C ILE A 189 -3.96 7.27 -14.97
N MET A 190 -5.25 7.60 -15.08
CA MET A 190 -5.83 8.25 -16.24
C MET A 190 -5.69 9.77 -16.12
N GLY A 191 -4.80 10.33 -16.92
CA GLY A 191 -4.55 11.77 -16.96
C GLY A 191 -3.61 12.27 -15.86
N ARG A 192 -3.16 13.50 -15.98
CA ARG A 192 -2.20 14.14 -15.08
C ARG A 192 -2.77 15.28 -14.24
N SER A 193 -3.95 15.78 -14.61
CA SER A 193 -4.55 16.93 -13.93
C SER A 193 -4.87 16.67 -12.46
N GLY A 194 -5.37 15.48 -12.14
CA GLY A 194 -5.64 15.07 -10.75
C GLY A 194 -4.38 14.95 -9.91
N ILE A 195 -3.29 14.45 -10.51
CA ILE A 195 -1.97 14.37 -9.84
C ILE A 195 -1.48 15.78 -9.51
N ARG A 196 -1.49 16.68 -10.49
CA ARG A 196 -1.02 18.04 -10.29
C ARG A 196 -1.88 18.79 -9.26
N ALA A 197 -3.20 18.65 -9.31
CA ALA A 197 -4.10 19.24 -8.33
C ALA A 197 -3.81 18.74 -6.91
N ALA A 198 -3.62 17.44 -6.76
CA ALA A 198 -3.29 16.84 -5.47
C ALA A 198 -1.96 17.37 -4.89
N TYR A 199 -0.93 17.47 -5.71
CA TYR A 199 0.37 17.96 -5.26
C TYR A 199 0.37 19.48 -5.00
N ALA A 200 -0.45 20.25 -5.73
CA ALA A 200 -0.56 21.69 -5.52
C ALA A 200 -1.36 22.05 -4.25
N THR A 201 -2.40 21.29 -3.93
CA THR A 201 -3.37 21.64 -2.88
C THR A 201 -3.43 20.66 -1.72
N GLY A 202 -2.81 19.49 -1.86
CA GLY A 202 -2.94 18.38 -0.91
C GLY A 202 -4.19 17.53 -1.11
N ARG A 203 -5.06 17.88 -2.06
CA ARG A 203 -6.29 17.14 -2.38
C ARG A 203 -6.46 16.99 -3.88
N GLY A 204 -6.88 15.80 -4.29
CA GLY A 204 -7.16 15.51 -5.70
C GLY A 204 -7.78 14.14 -5.87
N ARG A 205 -8.32 13.90 -7.05
CA ARG A 205 -8.89 12.60 -7.40
C ARG A 205 -8.14 12.02 -8.58
N LEU A 206 -7.71 10.78 -8.42
CA LEU A 206 -7.08 10.00 -9.46
C LEU A 206 -8.02 8.92 -9.92
N MET A 207 -8.19 8.80 -11.23
CA MET A 207 -8.87 7.66 -11.84
C MET A 207 -7.82 6.61 -12.16
N VAL A 208 -7.96 5.42 -11.56
CA VAL A 208 -7.03 4.30 -11.74
C VAL A 208 -7.74 3.18 -12.47
N ARG A 209 -7.15 2.70 -13.55
CA ARG A 209 -7.66 1.60 -14.37
C ARG A 209 -6.78 0.38 -14.26
N ALA A 210 -7.41 -0.78 -14.36
CA ALA A 210 -6.73 -2.04 -14.61
C ALA A 210 -5.97 -1.98 -15.93
N ARG A 211 -4.81 -2.62 -16.00
CA ARG A 211 -4.09 -2.82 -17.27
C ARG A 211 -4.70 -4.00 -18.00
N HIS A 212 -4.98 -3.82 -19.28
CA HIS A 212 -5.59 -4.84 -20.11
C HIS A 212 -4.86 -5.00 -21.43
N GLU A 213 -5.11 -6.12 -22.08
CA GLU A 213 -4.76 -6.41 -23.47
C GLU A 213 -5.85 -7.26 -24.10
N PHE A 214 -6.01 -7.13 -25.41
CA PHE A 214 -6.90 -7.98 -26.20
C PHE A 214 -6.11 -9.14 -26.77
N GLU A 215 -6.74 -10.31 -26.75
CA GLU A 215 -6.16 -11.53 -27.27
C GLU A 215 -7.20 -12.26 -28.13
N GLU A 216 -6.82 -12.66 -29.32
CA GLU A 216 -7.68 -13.48 -30.16
C GLU A 216 -7.59 -14.95 -29.75
N PHE A 217 -8.70 -15.65 -29.76
CA PHE A 217 -8.77 -17.07 -29.50
C PHE A 217 -9.90 -17.73 -30.30
N GLY A 218 -9.79 -19.04 -30.50
CA GLY A 218 -10.77 -19.77 -31.28
C GLY A 218 -10.95 -19.17 -32.69
N ASN A 219 -12.10 -19.30 -33.26
CA ASN A 219 -12.40 -18.83 -34.62
C ASN A 219 -12.76 -17.33 -34.66
N GLY A 220 -11.79 -16.46 -34.43
CA GLY A 220 -11.98 -15.01 -34.51
C GLY A 220 -12.71 -14.40 -33.33
N ARG A 221 -12.77 -15.08 -32.19
CA ARG A 221 -13.27 -14.54 -30.93
C ARG A 221 -12.18 -13.75 -30.22
N THR A 222 -12.58 -12.79 -29.41
CA THR A 222 -11.66 -11.95 -28.62
C THR A 222 -11.89 -12.20 -27.13
N ARG A 223 -10.81 -12.17 -26.37
CA ARG A 223 -10.84 -12.13 -24.91
C ARG A 223 -10.05 -10.94 -24.38
N ILE A 224 -10.47 -10.42 -23.26
CA ILE A 224 -9.80 -9.33 -22.55
C ILE A 224 -9.01 -9.94 -21.40
N ILE A 225 -7.72 -9.66 -21.36
CA ILE A 225 -6.83 -10.12 -20.30
C ILE A 225 -6.48 -8.94 -19.42
N PHE A 226 -6.77 -9.04 -18.11
CA PHE A 226 -6.35 -8.05 -17.13
C PHE A 226 -5.17 -8.58 -16.34
N THR A 227 -4.07 -7.84 -16.34
CA THR A 227 -2.78 -8.23 -15.73
C THR A 227 -2.43 -7.40 -14.52
N GLU A 228 -3.08 -6.26 -14.31
CA GLU A 228 -2.91 -5.39 -13.15
C GLU A 228 -4.27 -4.83 -12.74
N LEU A 229 -4.50 -4.72 -11.43
CA LEU A 229 -5.73 -4.16 -10.87
C LEU A 229 -5.47 -2.84 -10.16
N PRO A 230 -6.48 -1.97 -10.04
CA PRO A 230 -6.36 -0.79 -9.20
C PRO A 230 -6.02 -1.14 -7.75
N TYR A 231 -5.30 -0.26 -7.09
CA TYR A 231 -4.88 -0.42 -5.70
C TYR A 231 -6.08 -0.64 -4.76
N GLN A 232 -5.95 -1.59 -3.82
CA GLN A 232 -6.96 -1.95 -2.82
C GLN A 232 -8.21 -2.63 -3.38
N VAL A 233 -8.18 -3.11 -4.60
CA VAL A 233 -9.26 -3.92 -5.18
C VAL A 233 -9.06 -5.39 -4.84
N ASN A 234 -10.10 -6.01 -4.28
CA ASN A 234 -10.16 -7.44 -4.03
C ASN A 234 -10.53 -8.17 -5.33
N LYS A 235 -9.61 -8.99 -5.84
CA LYS A 235 -9.79 -9.65 -7.14
C LYS A 235 -10.97 -10.63 -7.15
N ARG A 236 -11.15 -11.41 -6.10
CA ARG A 236 -12.26 -12.37 -5.99
C ARG A 236 -13.62 -11.68 -6.01
N MET A 237 -13.75 -10.61 -5.23
CA MET A 237 -14.99 -9.82 -5.21
C MET A 237 -15.24 -9.08 -6.53
N LEU A 238 -14.19 -8.63 -7.20
CA LEU A 238 -14.29 -8.02 -8.52
C LEU A 238 -14.83 -9.03 -9.55
N ILE A 239 -14.27 -10.24 -9.60
CA ILE A 239 -14.72 -11.30 -10.49
C ILE A 239 -16.21 -11.63 -10.24
N LYS A 240 -16.59 -11.74 -8.97
CA LYS A 240 -17.98 -11.96 -8.58
C LYS A 240 -18.87 -10.82 -9.05
N ALA A 241 -18.47 -9.57 -8.83
CA ALA A 241 -19.24 -8.40 -9.26
C ALA A 241 -19.42 -8.36 -10.78
N ILE A 242 -18.41 -8.73 -11.55
CA ILE A 242 -18.51 -8.82 -13.02
C ILE A 242 -19.50 -9.92 -13.41
N ALA A 243 -19.43 -11.10 -12.80
CA ALA A 243 -20.36 -12.20 -13.04
C ALA A 243 -21.80 -11.79 -12.73
N ASP A 244 -22.04 -11.10 -11.63
CA ASP A 244 -23.36 -10.57 -11.26
C ASP A 244 -23.88 -9.57 -12.32
N GLN A 245 -23.01 -8.69 -12.84
CA GLN A 245 -23.36 -7.75 -13.91
C GLN A 245 -23.75 -8.46 -15.23
N VAL A 246 -23.10 -9.57 -15.52
CA VAL A 246 -23.43 -10.40 -16.70
C VAL A 246 -24.78 -11.11 -16.51
N GLU A 247 -25.01 -11.70 -15.33
CA GLU A 247 -26.26 -12.38 -14.99
C GLU A 247 -27.46 -11.42 -15.02
N ASP A 248 -27.28 -10.22 -14.48
CA ASP A 248 -28.28 -9.15 -14.48
C ASP A 248 -28.43 -8.46 -15.85
N LYS A 249 -27.72 -8.90 -16.88
CA LYS A 249 -27.72 -8.34 -18.23
C LYS A 249 -27.37 -6.85 -18.31
N ARG A 250 -26.61 -6.35 -17.34
CA ARG A 250 -26.09 -4.99 -17.34
C ARG A 250 -24.85 -4.85 -18.22
N ILE A 251 -24.06 -5.92 -18.34
CA ILE A 251 -22.96 -6.02 -19.29
C ILE A 251 -23.24 -7.21 -20.19
N GLU A 252 -23.39 -6.94 -21.48
CA GLU A 252 -23.62 -7.97 -22.50
C GLU A 252 -22.34 -8.28 -23.26
N GLY A 253 -22.32 -9.43 -23.92
CA GLY A 253 -21.21 -9.83 -24.80
C GLY A 253 -20.11 -10.65 -24.12
N ILE A 254 -20.22 -10.95 -22.84
CA ILE A 254 -19.27 -11.80 -22.10
C ILE A 254 -19.80 -13.24 -22.09
N SER A 255 -18.94 -14.19 -22.49
CA SER A 255 -19.28 -15.62 -22.51
C SER A 255 -18.70 -16.40 -21.33
N ASP A 256 -17.53 -15.98 -20.81
CA ASP A 256 -16.89 -16.65 -19.68
C ASP A 256 -15.94 -15.70 -18.95
N ILE A 257 -15.73 -15.96 -17.66
CA ILE A 257 -14.83 -15.23 -16.78
C ILE A 257 -13.99 -16.25 -16.02
N ARG A 258 -12.66 -16.15 -16.09
CA ARG A 258 -11.75 -17.04 -15.39
C ARG A 258 -10.62 -16.28 -14.72
N ASP A 259 -10.17 -16.80 -13.60
CA ASP A 259 -8.93 -16.39 -12.97
C ASP A 259 -7.84 -17.43 -13.29
N GLU A 260 -6.91 -17.03 -14.15
CA GLU A 260 -5.75 -17.83 -14.54
C GLU A 260 -4.46 -17.35 -13.86
N SER A 261 -4.59 -16.60 -12.78
CA SER A 261 -3.45 -16.10 -12.03
C SER A 261 -2.65 -17.24 -11.40
N ASP A 262 -1.33 -17.13 -11.44
CA ASP A 262 -0.40 -18.08 -10.87
C ASP A 262 0.82 -17.36 -10.26
N ARG A 263 1.85 -18.12 -9.90
CA ARG A 263 3.11 -17.58 -9.36
C ARG A 263 3.86 -16.62 -10.32
N ASN A 264 3.54 -16.65 -11.62
CA ASN A 264 4.16 -15.80 -12.63
C ASN A 264 3.45 -14.44 -12.76
N GLY A 265 2.27 -14.29 -12.18
CA GLY A 265 1.54 -13.04 -12.14
C GLY A 265 0.03 -13.20 -12.22
N MET A 266 -0.63 -12.05 -12.12
CA MET A 266 -2.07 -11.98 -12.25
C MET A 266 -2.50 -12.08 -13.71
N ARG A 267 -3.51 -12.89 -13.96
CA ARG A 267 -4.14 -13.05 -15.26
C ARG A 267 -5.63 -13.32 -15.09
N MET A 268 -6.44 -12.29 -15.22
CA MET A 268 -7.90 -12.42 -15.23
C MET A 268 -8.40 -12.37 -16.67
N VAL A 269 -9.11 -13.41 -17.09
CA VAL A 269 -9.55 -13.62 -18.47
C VAL A 269 -11.04 -13.42 -18.59
N ILE A 270 -11.46 -12.54 -19.49
CA ILE A 270 -12.85 -12.31 -19.86
C ILE A 270 -13.02 -12.66 -21.33
N GLU A 271 -13.65 -13.80 -21.60
CA GLU A 271 -13.95 -14.23 -22.97
C GLU A 271 -15.21 -13.56 -23.46
N LEU A 272 -15.17 -13.05 -24.70
CA LEU A 272 -16.30 -12.38 -25.33
C LEU A 272 -17.03 -13.30 -26.27
N LYS A 273 -18.33 -13.03 -26.44
CA LYS A 273 -19.14 -13.66 -27.50
C LYS A 273 -18.66 -13.18 -28.87
N ARG A 274 -18.87 -14.01 -29.89
CA ARG A 274 -18.38 -13.75 -31.25
C ARG A 274 -18.81 -12.39 -31.80
N ASP A 275 -20.05 -11.97 -31.55
CA ASP A 275 -20.59 -10.72 -32.08
C ASP A 275 -20.36 -9.50 -31.20
N ALA A 276 -19.67 -9.68 -30.07
CA ALA A 276 -19.42 -8.59 -29.13
C ALA A 276 -18.33 -7.65 -29.67
N ASN A 277 -18.54 -6.35 -29.48
CA ASN A 277 -17.50 -5.36 -29.72
C ASN A 277 -16.59 -5.27 -28.49
N PRO A 278 -15.31 -5.64 -28.58
CA PRO A 278 -14.41 -5.67 -27.42
C PRO A 278 -14.26 -4.31 -26.71
N GLN A 279 -14.21 -3.23 -27.47
CA GLN A 279 -14.04 -1.90 -26.90
C GLN A 279 -15.29 -1.44 -26.13
N VAL A 280 -16.48 -1.79 -26.62
CA VAL A 280 -17.74 -1.47 -25.93
C VAL A 280 -17.85 -2.23 -24.63
N VAL A 281 -17.52 -3.52 -24.62
CA VAL A 281 -17.51 -4.35 -23.40
C VAL A 281 -16.49 -3.80 -22.40
N LEU A 282 -15.29 -3.48 -22.85
CA LEU A 282 -14.25 -2.89 -22.01
C LEU A 282 -14.70 -1.57 -21.37
N ASN A 283 -15.29 -0.68 -22.14
CA ASN A 283 -15.79 0.60 -21.63
C ASN A 283 -16.88 0.41 -20.56
N ARG A 284 -17.75 -0.57 -20.72
CA ARG A 284 -18.78 -0.91 -19.73
C ARG A 284 -18.17 -1.52 -18.47
N LEU A 285 -17.18 -2.36 -18.59
CA LEU A 285 -16.44 -2.91 -17.47
C LEU A 285 -15.79 -1.80 -16.62
N PHE A 286 -15.16 -0.83 -17.26
CA PHE A 286 -14.59 0.32 -16.56
C PHE A 286 -15.65 1.22 -15.91
N ALA A 287 -16.77 1.41 -16.56
CA ALA A 287 -17.86 2.27 -16.06
C ALA A 287 -18.64 1.65 -14.89
N GLN A 288 -18.75 0.34 -14.85
CA GLN A 288 -19.69 -0.38 -13.95
C GLN A 288 -19.01 -1.27 -12.91
N THR A 289 -17.70 -1.41 -12.93
CA THR A 289 -16.97 -2.27 -12.01
C THR A 289 -15.71 -1.59 -11.46
N GLN A 290 -15.09 -2.21 -10.45
CA GLN A 290 -13.83 -1.76 -9.88
C GLN A 290 -12.59 -2.04 -10.74
N LEU A 291 -12.75 -2.42 -12.00
CA LEU A 291 -11.66 -2.35 -12.99
C LEU A 291 -11.23 -0.90 -13.23
N GLN A 292 -12.03 0.05 -12.86
CA GLN A 292 -11.70 1.45 -12.72
C GLN A 292 -12.16 1.94 -11.35
N THR A 293 -11.27 2.59 -10.60
CA THR A 293 -11.56 3.16 -9.29
C THR A 293 -11.12 4.60 -9.22
N THR A 294 -11.69 5.34 -8.28
CA THR A 294 -11.21 6.67 -7.92
C THR A 294 -10.40 6.58 -6.64
N PHE A 295 -9.16 7.03 -6.68
CA PHE A 295 -8.34 7.24 -5.49
C PHE A 295 -8.40 8.71 -5.09
N ALA A 296 -9.08 8.99 -3.98
CA ALA A 296 -9.22 10.36 -3.46
C ALA A 296 -8.04 10.68 -2.56
N ILE A 297 -7.11 11.50 -3.06
CA ILE A 297 -5.93 11.93 -2.30
C ILE A 297 -6.33 12.98 -1.28
N ASN A 298 -5.88 12.80 -0.04
CA ASN A 298 -5.90 13.79 1.03
C ASN A 298 -4.58 13.71 1.82
N MET A 299 -3.69 14.64 1.55
CA MET A 299 -2.33 14.68 2.11
C MET A 299 -2.36 15.29 3.51
N LEU A 300 -2.96 14.61 4.47
CA LEU A 300 -3.03 15.04 5.86
C LEU A 300 -2.06 14.21 6.71
N CYS A 301 -1.15 14.88 7.42
CA CYS A 301 -0.25 14.23 8.36
C CYS A 301 -0.11 15.06 9.63
N LEU A 302 0.39 14.44 10.69
CA LEU A 302 0.66 15.11 11.96
C LEU A 302 2.12 15.54 12.02
N LEU A 303 2.33 16.72 12.54
CA LEU A 303 3.64 17.21 12.94
C LEU A 303 3.58 17.53 14.43
N TYR A 304 4.19 16.67 15.24
CA TYR A 304 4.32 16.94 16.66
C TYR A 304 5.52 17.86 16.88
N THR A 305 5.24 19.12 17.19
CA THR A 305 6.28 20.05 17.63
C THR A 305 6.31 20.09 19.15
N SER A 306 7.49 20.29 19.73
CA SER A 306 7.70 20.41 21.19
C SER A 306 7.03 21.66 21.81
N ASP A 307 6.51 22.55 20.98
CA ASP A 307 5.97 23.85 21.37
C ASP A 307 4.44 23.93 21.37
N ALA A 308 3.77 22.83 21.62
CA ALA A 308 2.37 22.89 22.01
C ALA A 308 2.30 23.16 23.54
N ALA A 309 2.61 24.37 23.92
CA ALA A 309 2.33 24.90 25.24
C ALA A 309 0.95 25.52 25.24
#